data_1e239260c128d8e2521d4b222e6e66e5
#
_entry.id   1e239260c128d8e2521d4b222e6e66e5
#
_cell.length_a   1.000
_cell.length_b   1.000
_cell.length_c   1.000
_cell.angle_alpha   90.00
_cell.angle_beta   90.00
_cell.angle_gamma   90.00
#
_symmetry.space_group_name_H-M   'P 1'
#
loop_
_entity.id
_entity.type
_entity.pdbx_description
1 polymer ?
#
loop_
_entity_poly.entity_id
_entity_poly.type
_entity_poly.pdbx_seq_one_letter_code
_entity_poly.pdbx_strand_id
1 'polypeptide(L)'
;MPLQFIAFDDCYMAGVEVAYDLKNATDHIIASTSEIMADGLPYYRIWRHLAATSPDYQSIVNEFHTYYTQHTYPYGTLSVIDCRQLDAMAAWMKDINGRYTFDATHIDRLQKLDGMAQTIFFDMKSYIDDLCDANDRSQFDYLVKRLVPYHTHTNAVYTDLSQFNGGISTIPVTTFCGITISDPTTNSYVAGRKSMTAWWQATH
;
A
#
# COMPACT_ATOMS: atom_id res chain seq x y z
N MET A 1 -3.61 -25.28 -4.43
CA MET A 1 -2.50 -24.39 -4.82
C MET A 1 -3.03 -22.96 -4.83
N PRO A 2 -2.32 -21.98 -4.29
CA PRO A 2 -2.72 -20.59 -4.39
C PRO A 2 -2.71 -20.13 -5.85
N LEU A 3 -3.41 -19.05 -6.16
CA LEU A 3 -3.33 -18.38 -7.45
C LEU A 3 -1.92 -17.80 -7.62
N GLN A 4 -1.46 -17.68 -8.86
CA GLN A 4 -0.18 -17.05 -9.14
C GLN A 4 -0.20 -15.55 -8.81
N PHE A 5 -1.31 -14.89 -9.11
CA PHE A 5 -1.58 -13.52 -8.69
C PHE A 5 -3.07 -13.21 -8.65
N ILE A 6 -3.43 -12.17 -7.92
CA ILE A 6 -4.71 -11.45 -8.00
C ILE A 6 -4.38 -10.02 -8.41
N ALA A 7 -5.02 -9.51 -9.47
CA ALA A 7 -4.92 -8.12 -9.87
C ALA A 7 -6.22 -7.40 -9.52
N PHE A 8 -6.13 -6.35 -8.72
CA PHE A 8 -7.24 -5.49 -8.35
C PHE A 8 -7.23 -4.25 -9.23
N ASP A 9 -8.28 -4.08 -10.01
CA ASP A 9 -8.59 -2.83 -10.70
C ASP A 9 -9.55 -2.04 -9.83
N ASP A 10 -9.11 -1.75 -8.62
CA ASP A 10 -9.88 -1.13 -7.55
C ASP A 10 -8.99 -0.29 -6.64
N CYS A 11 -9.60 0.71 -5.98
CA CYS A 11 -8.94 1.67 -5.13
C CYS A 11 -8.46 1.03 -3.81
N TYR A 12 -7.30 1.45 -3.31
CA TYR A 12 -6.79 1.17 -1.95
C TYR A 12 -6.57 -0.31 -1.61
N MET A 13 -6.45 -1.20 -2.60
CA MET A 13 -6.30 -2.64 -2.35
C MET A 13 -4.85 -3.06 -2.00
N ALA A 14 -3.86 -2.15 -2.11
CA ALA A 14 -2.48 -2.43 -1.69
C ALA A 14 -2.23 -2.08 -0.22
N GLY A 15 -3.15 -2.45 0.66
CA GLY A 15 -2.99 -2.36 2.11
C GLY A 15 -2.43 -3.66 2.70
N VAL A 16 -1.60 -3.55 3.74
CA VAL A 16 -1.02 -4.73 4.40
C VAL A 16 -2.08 -5.63 5.03
N GLU A 17 -3.18 -5.06 5.49
CA GLU A 17 -4.33 -5.77 6.05
C GLU A 17 -4.99 -6.65 4.98
N VAL A 18 -5.27 -6.07 3.81
CA VAL A 18 -5.85 -6.80 2.66
C VAL A 18 -4.90 -7.90 2.19
N ALA A 19 -3.62 -7.57 2.05
CA ALA A 19 -2.62 -8.53 1.60
C ALA A 19 -2.49 -9.71 2.59
N TYR A 20 -2.50 -9.43 3.90
CA TYR A 20 -2.40 -10.46 4.92
C TYR A 20 -3.61 -11.39 4.96
N ASP A 21 -4.83 -10.86 4.76
CA ASP A 21 -6.05 -11.67 4.66
C ASP A 21 -6.02 -12.60 3.43
N LEU A 22 -5.41 -12.16 2.33
CA LEU A 22 -5.36 -12.90 1.06
C LEU A 22 -4.11 -13.77 0.88
N LYS A 23 -3.14 -13.73 1.79
CA LYS A 23 -1.82 -14.36 1.63
C LYS A 23 -1.83 -15.86 1.34
N ASN A 24 -2.87 -16.57 1.74
CA ASN A 24 -3.03 -18.01 1.47
C ASN A 24 -3.79 -18.29 0.17
N ALA A 25 -4.41 -17.27 -0.44
CA ALA A 25 -5.18 -17.41 -1.68
C ALA A 25 -4.32 -17.18 -2.93
N THR A 26 -3.24 -16.39 -2.82
CA THR A 26 -2.41 -16.02 -3.96
C THR A 26 -0.94 -15.84 -3.58
N ASP A 27 -0.03 -16.06 -4.55
CA ASP A 27 1.40 -15.78 -4.37
C ASP A 27 1.70 -14.27 -4.45
N HIS A 28 0.97 -13.53 -5.32
CA HIS A 28 1.18 -12.11 -5.50
C HIS A 28 -0.14 -11.34 -5.57
N ILE A 29 -0.12 -10.09 -5.14
CA ILE A 29 -1.20 -9.11 -5.33
C ILE A 29 -0.66 -7.96 -6.17
N ILE A 30 -1.40 -7.57 -7.22
CA ILE A 30 -1.16 -6.39 -8.03
C ILE A 30 -2.27 -5.41 -7.70
N ALA A 31 -1.95 -4.27 -7.06
CA ALA A 31 -2.97 -3.36 -6.54
C ALA A 31 -2.44 -1.93 -6.37
N SER A 32 -3.36 -0.97 -6.24
CA SER A 32 -3.07 0.42 -5.94
C SER A 32 -3.15 0.72 -4.44
N THR A 33 -2.26 1.59 -3.96
CA THR A 33 -2.29 2.15 -2.60
C THR A 33 -3.21 3.37 -2.48
N SER A 34 -3.66 3.93 -3.62
CA SER A 34 -4.52 5.10 -3.72
C SER A 34 -5.76 4.77 -4.56
N GLU A 35 -6.59 5.78 -4.85
CA GLU A 35 -7.60 5.62 -5.88
C GLU A 35 -6.97 5.27 -7.23
N ILE A 36 -7.63 4.37 -7.96
CA ILE A 36 -7.41 4.16 -9.39
C ILE A 36 -8.36 5.09 -10.15
N MET A 37 -7.82 5.85 -11.11
CA MET A 37 -8.62 6.72 -11.97
C MET A 37 -9.60 5.87 -12.80
N ALA A 38 -10.69 6.47 -13.26
CA ALA A 38 -11.76 5.78 -14.00
C ALA A 38 -11.30 4.98 -15.24
N ASP A 39 -10.12 5.31 -15.77
CA ASP A 39 -9.50 4.57 -16.88
C ASP A 39 -8.98 3.18 -16.46
N GLY A 40 -8.83 2.94 -15.16
CA GLY A 40 -8.41 1.66 -14.60
C GLY A 40 -6.98 1.26 -14.94
N LEU A 41 -6.71 -0.03 -14.86
CA LEU A 41 -5.44 -0.59 -15.31
C LEU A 41 -5.34 -0.52 -16.85
N PRO A 42 -4.20 -0.11 -17.42
CA PRO A 42 -4.04 0.00 -18.88
C PRO A 42 -3.87 -1.39 -19.52
N TYR A 43 -4.94 -2.21 -19.53
CA TYR A 43 -4.93 -3.60 -19.95
C TYR A 43 -4.33 -3.80 -21.34
N TYR A 44 -4.58 -2.91 -22.29
CA TYR A 44 -4.03 -3.03 -23.64
C TYR A 44 -2.51 -2.94 -23.69
N ARG A 45 -1.85 -2.40 -22.62
CA ARG A 45 -0.39 -2.38 -22.46
C ARG A 45 0.11 -3.58 -21.66
N ILE A 46 -0.58 -3.89 -20.55
CA ILE A 46 -0.06 -4.87 -19.56
C ILE A 46 -0.50 -6.31 -19.83
N TRP A 47 -1.51 -6.54 -20.68
CA TRP A 47 -2.09 -7.87 -20.91
C TRP A 47 -1.04 -8.96 -21.23
N ARG A 48 -0.11 -8.69 -22.15
CA ARG A 48 0.92 -9.68 -22.53
C ARG A 48 1.83 -10.08 -21.36
N HIS A 49 2.04 -9.17 -20.41
CA HIS A 49 2.88 -9.38 -19.23
C HIS A 49 2.12 -10.15 -18.14
N LEU A 50 0.80 -9.90 -18.00
CA LEU A 50 -0.07 -10.66 -17.11
C LEU A 50 -0.29 -12.09 -17.59
N ALA A 51 -0.51 -12.27 -18.90
CA ALA A 51 -0.85 -13.57 -19.51
C ALA A 51 0.36 -14.48 -19.80
N ALA A 52 1.58 -14.04 -19.50
CA ALA A 52 2.77 -14.86 -19.63
C ALA A 52 2.74 -16.04 -18.63
N THR A 53 3.32 -17.18 -18.99
CA THR A 53 3.44 -18.35 -18.10
C THR A 53 4.10 -17.98 -16.76
N SER A 54 5.06 -17.04 -16.80
CA SER A 54 5.61 -16.35 -15.65
C SER A 54 5.36 -14.86 -15.85
N PRO A 55 4.44 -14.23 -15.09
CA PRO A 55 4.13 -12.82 -15.26
C PRO A 55 5.35 -11.93 -15.10
N ASP A 56 5.48 -10.95 -15.99
CA ASP A 56 6.54 -9.94 -15.92
C ASP A 56 6.06 -8.74 -15.12
N TYR A 57 6.15 -8.86 -13.81
CA TYR A 57 5.68 -7.84 -12.87
C TYR A 57 6.39 -6.50 -13.03
N GLN A 58 7.70 -6.49 -13.36
CA GLN A 58 8.43 -5.25 -13.59
C GLN A 58 7.87 -4.50 -14.79
N SER A 59 7.61 -5.20 -15.89
CA SER A 59 7.03 -4.58 -17.09
C SER A 59 5.60 -4.09 -16.83
N ILE A 60 4.79 -4.81 -16.05
CA ILE A 60 3.44 -4.36 -15.66
C ILE A 60 3.50 -3.00 -14.96
N VAL A 61 4.39 -2.86 -13.97
CA VAL A 61 4.57 -1.63 -13.19
C VAL A 61 5.11 -0.49 -14.09
N ASN A 62 6.06 -0.78 -14.97
CA ASN A 62 6.63 0.21 -15.89
C ASN A 62 5.61 0.72 -16.91
N GLU A 63 4.78 -0.17 -17.47
CA GLU A 63 3.74 0.22 -18.43
C GLU A 63 2.63 1.04 -17.74
N PHE A 64 2.26 0.71 -16.51
CA PHE A 64 1.35 1.51 -15.71
C PHE A 64 1.92 2.91 -15.47
N HIS A 65 3.17 3.01 -15.02
CA HIS A 65 3.85 4.28 -14.80
C HIS A 65 3.87 5.14 -16.06
N THR A 66 4.29 4.55 -17.19
CA THR A 66 4.35 5.23 -18.47
C THR A 66 2.99 5.74 -18.90
N TYR A 67 1.95 4.94 -18.72
CA TYR A 67 0.58 5.34 -19.05
C TYR A 67 0.14 6.54 -18.23
N TYR A 68 0.22 6.45 -16.89
CA TYR A 68 -0.30 7.50 -16.04
C TYR A 68 0.54 8.78 -16.02
N THR A 69 1.85 8.71 -16.20
CA THR A 69 2.68 9.94 -16.33
C THR A 69 2.42 10.71 -17.62
N GLN A 70 1.89 10.06 -18.65
CA GLN A 70 1.51 10.69 -19.94
C GLN A 70 0.02 11.00 -20.03
N HIS A 71 -0.76 10.61 -19.04
CA HIS A 71 -2.20 10.82 -19.03
C HIS A 71 -2.57 12.26 -18.71
N THR A 72 -3.76 12.70 -19.16
CA THR A 72 -4.30 14.04 -18.82
C THR A 72 -4.46 14.25 -17.33
N TYR A 73 -4.78 13.15 -16.60
CA TYR A 73 -4.84 13.11 -15.15
C TYR A 73 -3.72 12.19 -14.65
N PRO A 74 -2.50 12.73 -14.40
CA PRO A 74 -1.31 11.93 -14.10
C PRO A 74 -1.28 11.49 -12.63
N TYR A 75 -2.29 10.74 -12.22
CA TYR A 75 -2.46 10.27 -10.85
C TYR A 75 -2.58 8.75 -10.80
N GLY A 76 -1.74 8.09 -10.04
CA GLY A 76 -1.82 6.65 -9.85
C GLY A 76 -0.66 6.06 -9.11
N THR A 77 -0.93 4.94 -8.45
CA THR A 77 0.06 4.07 -7.82
C THR A 77 -0.22 2.63 -8.23
N LEU A 78 0.83 1.82 -8.36
CA LEU A 78 0.69 0.37 -8.54
C LEU A 78 1.83 -0.35 -7.83
N SER A 79 1.49 -1.45 -7.19
CA SER A 79 2.42 -2.28 -6.44
C SER A 79 2.18 -3.75 -6.72
N VAL A 80 3.26 -4.54 -6.65
CA VAL A 80 3.23 -5.99 -6.66
C VAL A 80 3.70 -6.47 -5.29
N ILE A 81 2.80 -7.06 -4.53
CA ILE A 81 3.05 -7.57 -3.18
C ILE A 81 3.31 -9.07 -3.27
N ASP A 82 4.47 -9.53 -2.79
CA ASP A 82 4.78 -10.96 -2.64
C ASP A 82 4.20 -11.47 -1.32
N CYS A 83 3.06 -12.14 -1.39
CA CYS A 83 2.32 -12.62 -0.23
C CYS A 83 3.12 -13.61 0.64
N ARG A 84 4.13 -14.28 0.07
CA ARG A 84 5.01 -15.23 0.78
C ARG A 84 5.92 -14.54 1.81
N GLN A 85 6.07 -13.22 1.75
CA GLN A 85 6.88 -12.41 2.66
C GLN A 85 6.07 -11.84 3.84
N LEU A 86 4.74 -11.95 3.82
CA LEU A 86 3.86 -11.31 4.79
C LEU A 86 4.02 -11.85 6.21
N ASP A 87 4.27 -13.15 6.38
CA ASP A 87 4.50 -13.72 7.71
C ASP A 87 5.78 -13.19 8.35
N ALA A 88 6.84 -13.01 7.57
CA ALA A 88 8.09 -12.43 8.06
C ALA A 88 7.90 -10.95 8.45
N MET A 89 7.15 -10.18 7.66
CA MET A 89 6.81 -8.79 7.98
C MET A 89 5.94 -8.71 9.24
N ALA A 90 4.93 -9.59 9.39
CA ALA A 90 4.07 -9.62 10.56
C ALA A 90 4.83 -9.99 11.84
N ALA A 91 5.74 -10.96 11.78
CA ALA A 91 6.57 -11.34 12.91
C ALA A 91 7.50 -10.18 13.35
N TRP A 92 8.07 -9.47 12.39
CA TRP A 92 8.86 -8.27 12.66
C TRP A 92 8.00 -7.14 13.28
N MET A 93 6.83 -6.85 12.70
CA MET A 93 5.91 -5.83 13.25
C MET A 93 5.44 -6.16 14.67
N LYS A 94 5.25 -7.44 14.99
CA LYS A 94 4.91 -7.86 16.35
C LYS A 94 6.00 -7.46 17.36
N ASP A 95 7.27 -7.66 17.02
CA ASP A 95 8.39 -7.23 17.85
C ASP A 95 8.44 -5.70 17.97
N ILE A 96 8.23 -4.97 16.86
CA ILE A 96 8.16 -3.51 16.84
C ILE A 96 7.06 -2.99 17.76
N ASN A 97 5.84 -3.50 17.62
CA ASN A 97 4.69 -3.07 18.44
C ASN A 97 4.88 -3.41 19.92
N GLY A 98 5.67 -4.42 20.24
CA GLY A 98 6.07 -4.73 21.63
C GLY A 98 7.08 -3.75 22.23
N ARG A 99 7.83 -3.00 21.40
CA ARG A 99 8.89 -2.09 21.83
C ARG A 99 8.56 -0.61 21.67
N TYR A 100 7.73 -0.26 20.68
CA TYR A 100 7.42 1.11 20.33
C TYR A 100 5.92 1.39 20.44
N THR A 101 5.57 2.62 20.73
CA THR A 101 4.20 3.13 20.68
C THR A 101 4.20 4.39 19.82
N PHE A 102 3.33 4.42 18.82
CA PHE A 102 3.23 5.57 17.93
C PHE A 102 2.69 6.80 18.68
N ASP A 103 3.36 7.93 18.55
CA ASP A 103 2.88 9.21 19.06
C ASP A 103 1.83 9.78 18.10
N ALA A 104 0.57 9.71 18.48
CA ALA A 104 -0.54 10.18 17.65
C ALA A 104 -0.46 11.69 17.29
N THR A 105 0.35 12.49 18.01
CA THR A 105 0.58 13.90 17.65
C THR A 105 1.43 14.04 16.38
N HIS A 106 2.09 12.97 15.93
CA HIS A 106 2.90 12.94 14.73
C HIS A 106 2.12 12.53 13.46
N ILE A 107 0.82 12.24 13.57
CA ILE A 107 0.01 11.71 12.45
C ILE A 107 0.06 12.60 11.19
N ASP A 108 0.22 13.90 11.34
CA ASP A 108 0.31 14.83 10.22
C ASP A 108 1.68 14.84 9.51
N ARG A 109 2.68 14.17 10.07
CA ARG A 109 4.00 13.98 9.44
C ARG A 109 4.01 12.78 8.48
N LEU A 110 3.04 11.89 8.62
CA LEU A 110 2.97 10.67 7.82
C LEU A 110 2.52 10.97 6.39
N GLN A 111 3.07 10.22 5.43
CA GLN A 111 2.59 10.25 4.05
C GLN A 111 1.19 9.64 3.99
N LYS A 112 0.23 10.47 3.68
CA LYS A 112 -1.18 10.11 3.46
C LYS A 112 -1.37 9.74 1.99
N LEU A 113 -2.21 8.73 1.72
CA LEU A 113 -2.53 8.30 0.35
C LEU A 113 -4.03 8.36 0.05
N ASP A 114 -4.85 8.77 1.02
CA ASP A 114 -6.23 9.21 0.83
C ASP A 114 -6.40 10.66 1.31
N GLY A 115 -7.40 11.35 0.76
CA GLY A 115 -7.67 12.76 1.07
C GLY A 115 -8.66 12.97 2.21
N MET A 116 -8.96 11.95 3.00
CA MET A 116 -9.91 12.10 4.12
C MET A 116 -9.31 12.96 5.23
N ALA A 117 -10.15 13.75 5.90
CA ALA A 117 -9.73 14.52 7.08
C ALA A 117 -9.17 13.63 8.19
N GLN A 118 -9.72 12.41 8.32
CA GLN A 118 -9.18 11.36 9.16
C GLN A 118 -8.67 10.23 8.26
N THR A 119 -7.43 10.35 7.84
CA THR A 119 -6.75 9.42 6.92
C THR A 119 -6.80 7.99 7.42
N ILE A 120 -7.02 7.05 6.51
CA ILE A 120 -7.01 5.61 6.75
C ILE A 120 -5.73 4.98 6.19
N PHE A 121 -5.31 5.40 4.99
CA PHE A 121 -4.25 4.76 4.20
C PHE A 121 -2.96 5.58 4.28
N PHE A 122 -2.07 5.17 5.19
CA PHE A 122 -0.74 5.76 5.35
C PHE A 122 0.31 4.90 4.64
N ASP A 123 1.30 5.52 4.00
CA ASP A 123 2.47 4.79 3.53
C ASP A 123 3.19 4.12 4.71
N MET A 124 3.42 2.80 4.60
CA MET A 124 3.96 2.03 5.71
C MET A 124 5.40 2.43 6.07
N LYS A 125 6.22 2.85 5.07
CA LYS A 125 7.57 3.33 5.36
C LYS A 125 7.54 4.63 6.15
N SER A 126 6.67 5.57 5.76
CA SER A 126 6.50 6.83 6.48
C SER A 126 6.12 6.61 7.94
N TYR A 127 5.23 5.63 8.20
CA TYR A 127 4.86 5.24 9.56
C TYR A 127 6.03 4.65 10.35
N ILE A 128 6.80 3.74 9.76
CA ILE A 128 7.95 3.10 10.41
C ILE A 128 9.10 4.10 10.62
N ASP A 129 9.29 5.04 9.70
CA ASP A 129 10.33 6.07 9.84
C ASP A 129 10.07 7.02 11.02
N ASP A 130 8.80 7.24 11.38
CA ASP A 130 8.43 8.03 12.58
C ASP A 130 8.43 7.17 13.86
N LEU A 131 8.07 5.88 13.75
CA LEU A 131 7.91 4.99 14.89
C LEU A 131 9.25 4.48 15.47
N CYS A 132 10.21 4.13 14.60
CA CYS A 132 11.37 3.31 14.94
C CYS A 132 12.70 4.08 14.91
N ASP A 133 13.72 3.50 15.57
CA ASP A 133 15.10 3.95 15.45
C ASP A 133 15.74 3.58 14.09
N ALA A 134 16.96 4.05 13.84
CA ALA A 134 17.66 3.86 12.56
C ALA A 134 17.96 2.38 12.24
N ASN A 135 18.19 1.54 13.27
CA ASN A 135 18.51 0.13 13.07
C ASN A 135 17.27 -0.63 12.61
N ASP A 136 16.14 -0.44 13.28
CA ASP A 136 14.87 -1.07 12.91
C ASP A 136 14.36 -0.57 11.54
N ARG A 137 14.55 0.72 11.21
CA ARG A 137 14.24 1.23 9.86
C ARG A 137 15.03 0.51 8.77
N SER A 138 16.32 0.26 9.00
CA SER A 138 17.15 -0.48 8.04
C SER A 138 16.68 -1.92 7.86
N GLN A 139 16.20 -2.55 8.93
CA GLN A 139 15.60 -3.88 8.85
C GLN A 139 14.26 -3.86 8.10
N PHE A 140 13.43 -2.85 8.34
CA PHE A 140 12.20 -2.64 7.58
C PHE A 140 12.50 -2.48 6.08
N ASP A 141 13.47 -1.63 5.71
CA ASP A 141 13.84 -1.42 4.31
C ASP A 141 14.24 -2.72 3.60
N TYR A 142 14.92 -3.62 4.31
CA TYR A 142 15.24 -4.95 3.78
C TYR A 142 13.98 -5.81 3.59
N LEU A 143 13.05 -5.80 4.55
CA LEU A 143 11.84 -6.61 4.50
C LEU A 143 10.86 -6.07 3.45
N VAL A 144 10.62 -4.76 3.41
CA VAL A 144 9.66 -4.16 2.48
C VAL A 144 10.11 -4.31 1.03
N LYS A 145 11.40 -4.24 0.76
CA LYS A 145 11.94 -4.49 -0.60
C LYS A 145 11.66 -5.91 -1.10
N ARG A 146 11.52 -6.88 -0.22
CA ARG A 146 11.15 -8.27 -0.56
C ARG A 146 9.64 -8.44 -0.63
N LEU A 147 8.90 -7.76 0.24
CA LEU A 147 7.45 -7.79 0.28
C LEU A 147 6.85 -7.07 -0.93
N VAL A 148 7.42 -5.93 -1.33
CA VAL A 148 6.94 -5.12 -2.47
C VAL A 148 8.09 -4.92 -3.47
N PRO A 149 8.49 -5.98 -4.21
CA PRO A 149 9.67 -5.93 -5.08
C PRO A 149 9.50 -4.98 -6.27
N TYR A 150 8.26 -4.70 -6.68
CA TYR A 150 7.96 -3.82 -7.80
C TYR A 150 6.83 -2.86 -7.42
N HIS A 151 7.06 -1.58 -7.55
CA HIS A 151 6.05 -0.56 -7.32
C HIS A 151 6.36 0.71 -8.10
N THR A 152 5.36 1.54 -8.28
CA THR A 152 5.48 2.85 -8.92
C THR A 152 4.42 3.81 -8.39
N HIS A 153 4.70 5.09 -8.54
CA HIS A 153 3.76 6.17 -8.27
C HIS A 153 4.01 7.36 -9.21
N THR A 154 3.00 8.16 -9.44
CA THR A 154 3.10 9.49 -10.02
C THR A 154 3.47 10.52 -8.94
N ASN A 155 3.81 11.76 -9.32
CA ASN A 155 4.22 12.80 -8.36
C ASN A 155 3.15 13.13 -7.30
N ALA A 156 1.89 12.85 -7.60
CA ALA A 156 0.77 13.03 -6.69
C ALA A 156 -0.29 11.95 -6.97
N VAL A 157 -1.15 11.71 -5.99
CA VAL A 157 -2.38 10.92 -6.13
C VAL A 157 -3.59 11.84 -6.05
N TYR A 158 -4.69 11.42 -6.67
CA TYR A 158 -5.99 12.08 -6.59
C TYR A 158 -6.95 11.22 -5.80
N THR A 159 -7.93 11.84 -5.12
CA THR A 159 -8.96 11.14 -4.37
C THR A 159 -10.28 11.93 -4.34
N ASP A 160 -11.38 11.25 -4.60
CA ASP A 160 -12.73 11.78 -4.42
C ASP A 160 -13.21 11.66 -2.96
N LEU A 161 -12.54 10.89 -2.12
CA LEU A 161 -12.90 10.75 -0.70
C LEU A 161 -12.81 12.07 0.08
N SER A 162 -12.08 13.04 -0.42
CA SER A 162 -12.01 14.41 0.12
C SER A 162 -13.38 15.08 0.23
N GLN A 163 -14.33 14.74 -0.64
CA GLN A 163 -15.67 15.31 -0.67
C GLN A 163 -16.50 14.98 0.59
N PHE A 164 -16.19 13.87 1.25
CA PHE A 164 -17.00 13.39 2.38
C PHE A 164 -16.67 14.06 3.72
N ASN A 165 -15.46 14.64 3.88
CA ASN A 165 -15.00 15.16 5.18
C ASN A 165 -14.21 16.46 5.10
N GLY A 166 -14.30 17.22 4.00
CA GLY A 166 -13.56 18.48 3.83
C GLY A 166 -12.04 18.29 3.73
N GLY A 167 -11.60 17.14 3.23
CA GLY A 167 -10.20 16.82 2.99
C GLY A 167 -9.64 17.46 1.71
N ILE A 168 -8.49 16.97 1.26
CA ILE A 168 -7.80 17.44 0.05
C ILE A 168 -7.91 16.40 -1.06
N SER A 169 -8.13 16.85 -2.30
CA SER A 169 -8.31 15.97 -3.46
C SER A 169 -7.01 15.58 -4.16
N THR A 170 -5.93 16.33 -3.96
CA THR A 170 -4.62 16.03 -4.57
C THR A 170 -3.54 16.01 -3.49
N ILE A 171 -2.80 14.90 -3.41
CA ILE A 171 -1.81 14.65 -2.37
C ILE A 171 -0.46 14.40 -3.04
N PRO A 172 0.56 15.25 -2.80
CA PRO A 172 1.92 14.97 -3.24
C PRO A 172 2.45 13.68 -2.60
N VAL A 173 3.14 12.84 -3.39
CA VAL A 173 3.79 11.63 -2.90
C VAL A 173 5.26 11.91 -2.73
N THR A 174 5.72 11.97 -1.47
CA THR A 174 7.11 12.27 -1.08
C THR A 174 7.81 11.07 -0.48
N THR A 175 7.04 10.14 0.10
CA THR A 175 7.52 8.85 0.61
C THR A 175 6.61 7.75 0.07
N PHE A 176 7.22 6.67 -0.46
CA PHE A 176 6.43 5.61 -1.07
C PHE A 176 7.18 4.27 -1.01
N CYS A 177 6.59 3.30 -0.33
CA CYS A 177 7.09 1.93 -0.28
C CYS A 177 6.17 0.92 -0.98
N GLY A 178 5.06 1.38 -1.56
CA GLY A 178 4.14 0.55 -2.33
C GLY A 178 3.14 -0.27 -1.51
N ILE A 179 3.06 -0.07 -0.19
CA ILE A 179 2.06 -0.71 0.66
C ILE A 179 1.59 0.26 1.74
N THR A 180 0.30 0.26 2.05
CA THR A 180 -0.29 1.07 3.11
C THR A 180 -0.51 0.29 4.39
N ILE A 181 -0.68 1.02 5.48
CA ILE A 181 -1.05 0.53 6.81
C ILE A 181 -2.08 1.46 7.43
N SER A 182 -3.04 0.91 8.18
CA SER A 182 -4.07 1.68 8.87
C SER A 182 -3.86 1.80 10.38
N ASP A 183 -2.81 1.20 10.95
CA ASP A 183 -2.56 1.20 12.40
C ASP A 183 -2.57 2.61 13.04
N PRO A 184 -1.97 3.68 12.45
CA PRO A 184 -1.97 4.99 13.05
C PRO A 184 -3.30 5.75 12.91
N THR A 185 -4.29 5.23 12.18
CA THR A 185 -5.53 5.98 11.87
C THR A 185 -6.33 6.36 13.13
N THR A 186 -6.84 7.58 13.13
CA THR A 186 -7.82 8.10 14.09
C THR A 186 -9.26 8.05 13.57
N ASN A 187 -9.47 7.57 12.33
CA ASN A 187 -10.80 7.37 11.79
C ASN A 187 -11.59 6.40 12.67
N SER A 188 -12.67 6.87 13.29
CA SER A 188 -13.42 6.12 14.32
C SER A 188 -14.01 4.81 13.81
N TYR A 189 -14.37 4.74 12.53
CA TYR A 189 -14.92 3.52 11.93
C TYR A 189 -13.84 2.44 11.82
N VAL A 190 -12.65 2.79 11.33
CA VAL A 190 -11.52 1.87 11.17
C VAL A 190 -10.86 1.55 12.51
N ALA A 191 -10.58 2.57 13.33
CA ALA A 191 -9.97 2.41 14.65
C ALA A 191 -10.75 1.42 15.55
N GLY A 192 -12.09 1.45 15.47
CA GLY A 192 -12.95 0.52 16.20
C GLY A 192 -12.98 -0.92 15.65
N ARG A 193 -12.40 -1.17 14.48
CA ARG A 193 -12.46 -2.47 13.77
C ARG A 193 -11.11 -3.09 13.45
N LYS A 194 -10.03 -2.32 13.52
CA LYS A 194 -8.68 -2.81 13.16
C LYS A 194 -8.28 -4.07 13.93
N SER A 195 -8.71 -4.21 15.20
CA SER A 195 -8.45 -5.41 15.99
C SER A 195 -9.12 -6.68 15.46
N MET A 196 -10.06 -6.55 14.52
CA MET A 196 -10.73 -7.68 13.88
C MET A 196 -9.98 -8.19 12.64
N THR A 197 -8.99 -7.44 12.12
CA THR A 197 -8.20 -7.86 10.97
C THR A 197 -7.19 -8.95 11.35
N ALA A 198 -6.90 -9.88 10.44
CA ALA A 198 -5.89 -10.91 10.69
C ALA A 198 -4.50 -10.30 10.85
N TRP A 199 -4.21 -9.19 10.16
CA TRP A 199 -2.97 -8.42 10.35
C TRP A 199 -2.80 -7.96 11.80
N TRP A 200 -3.79 -7.27 12.35
CA TRP A 200 -3.74 -6.78 13.74
C TRP A 200 -3.53 -7.93 14.72
N GLN A 201 -4.29 -9.03 14.58
CA GLN A 201 -4.17 -10.20 15.45
C GLN A 201 -2.80 -10.87 15.37
N ALA A 202 -2.12 -10.77 14.24
CA ALA A 202 -0.78 -11.32 14.06
C ALA A 202 0.32 -10.41 14.62
N THR A 203 0.07 -9.09 14.72
CA THR A 203 1.09 -8.08 15.04
C THR A 203 0.95 -7.45 16.42
N HIS A 204 -0.17 -7.66 17.11
CA HIS A 204 -0.47 -7.19 18.47
C HIS A 204 -0.84 -8.35 19.37
#